data_7497c7d1298afd90a8f1e811b540a944
#
_entry.id   7497c7d1298afd90a8f1e811b540a944
#
_cell.length_a   1.000
_cell.length_b   1.000
_cell.length_c   1.000
_cell.angle_alpha   90.00
_cell.angle_beta   90.00
_cell.angle_gamma   90.00
#
_symmetry.space_group_name_H-M   'P 1'
#
loop_
_entity.id
_entity.type
_entity.pdbx_description
1 polymer ?
#
loop_
_entity_poly.entity_id
_entity_poly.type
_entity_poly.pdbx_seq_one_letter_code
_entity_poly.pdbx_strand_id
1 'polypeptide(L)'
;GEDITEEPVDNRAKLGMFLAFQYPESIPGVTIVNMLKTALTNIEETEYTTLELRLKVAEAMEQLGLSADFADRYLNEGFSGGERKRNEILQLAVLNPKLAVLDETDSGLDVDGLKVVGEGVSKLKTDDKGYLVVTHYQRLLEYIKPDFVHVFVDGAIVESGGVELSEKLEKEGYESYL
;
A
#
# COMPACT_ATOMS: atom_id res chain seq x y z
N GLY A 1 13.41 16.05 6.92
CA GLY A 1 13.53 15.32 8.08
C GLY A 1 12.97 16.01 9.32
N GLU A 2 11.67 15.86 9.56
CA GLU A 2 11.00 16.31 10.77
C GLU A 2 10.63 15.06 11.58
N ASP A 3 10.84 15.12 12.91
CA ASP A 3 10.47 14.01 13.80
C ASP A 3 8.95 14.03 14.01
N ILE A 4 8.28 12.94 13.66
CA ILE A 4 6.83 12.78 13.74
C ILE A 4 6.42 11.70 14.76
N THR A 5 7.33 11.30 15.65
CA THR A 5 7.11 10.19 16.59
C THR A 5 5.94 10.44 17.53
N GLU A 6 5.79 11.67 17.99
CA GLU A 6 4.70 12.07 18.91
C GLU A 6 3.46 12.62 18.19
N GLU A 7 3.50 12.71 16.85
CA GLU A 7 2.36 13.22 16.09
C GLU A 7 1.17 12.24 16.13
N PRO A 8 -0.07 12.74 16.26
CA PRO A 8 -1.28 11.93 16.13
C PRO A 8 -1.38 11.30 14.73
N VAL A 9 -2.12 10.20 14.62
CA VAL A 9 -2.25 9.42 13.36
C VAL A 9 -2.80 10.28 12.21
N ASP A 10 -3.77 11.14 12.48
CA ASP A 10 -4.35 12.05 11.48
C ASP A 10 -3.34 13.10 10.99
N ASN A 11 -2.49 13.63 11.87
CA ASN A 11 -1.43 14.54 11.49
C ASN A 11 -0.37 13.83 10.63
N ARG A 12 0.02 12.60 10.97
CA ARG A 12 0.94 11.79 10.12
C ARG A 12 0.36 11.59 8.73
N ALA A 13 -0.96 11.32 8.62
CA ALA A 13 -1.63 11.21 7.32
C ALA A 13 -1.60 12.53 6.54
N LYS A 14 -1.85 13.69 7.18
CA LYS A 14 -1.74 15.02 6.57
C LYS A 14 -0.32 15.36 6.12
N LEU A 15 0.70 14.88 6.82
CA LEU A 15 2.10 15.01 6.44
C LEU A 15 2.48 14.15 5.23
N GLY A 16 1.57 13.25 4.82
CA GLY A 16 1.71 12.41 3.64
C GLY A 16 2.17 10.97 3.95
N MET A 17 1.91 10.46 5.14
CA MET A 17 2.17 9.07 5.49
C MET A 17 0.93 8.20 5.26
N PHE A 18 1.11 7.03 4.66
CA PHE A 18 0.08 6.02 4.44
C PHE A 18 0.56 4.66 4.98
N LEU A 19 -0.36 3.92 5.59
CA LEU A 19 -0.11 2.55 6.05
C LEU A 19 -1.14 1.61 5.44
N ALA A 20 -0.68 0.65 4.65
CA ALA A 20 -1.46 -0.50 4.24
C ALA A 20 -1.31 -1.59 5.30
N PHE A 21 -2.42 -2.01 5.89
CA PHE A 21 -2.43 -2.96 7.00
C PHE A 21 -2.30 -4.41 6.52
N GLN A 22 -1.66 -5.25 7.32
CA GLN A 22 -1.65 -6.69 7.12
C GLN A 22 -3.09 -7.25 7.06
N TYR A 23 -3.96 -6.81 7.96
CA TYR A 23 -5.38 -7.17 8.03
C TYR A 23 -6.27 -5.92 8.01
N PRO A 24 -6.68 -5.46 6.80
CA PRO A 24 -7.53 -4.28 6.71
C PRO A 24 -8.93 -4.53 7.29
N GLU A 25 -9.33 -3.66 8.19
CA GLU A 25 -10.64 -3.72 8.83
C GLU A 25 -11.78 -3.36 7.87
N SER A 26 -12.98 -3.90 8.13
CA SER A 26 -14.19 -3.51 7.39
C SER A 26 -14.97 -2.46 8.15
N ILE A 27 -15.56 -1.49 7.41
CA ILE A 27 -16.41 -0.46 7.98
C ILE A 27 -17.79 -0.57 7.31
N PRO A 28 -18.74 -1.30 7.93
CA PRO A 28 -20.07 -1.46 7.38
C PRO A 28 -20.78 -0.12 7.19
N GLY A 29 -21.49 0.02 6.07
CA GLY A 29 -22.25 1.23 5.76
C GLY A 29 -21.44 2.41 5.23
N VAL A 30 -20.10 2.32 5.20
CA VAL A 30 -19.22 3.33 4.59
C VAL A 30 -18.69 2.83 3.26
N THR A 31 -19.08 3.46 2.15
CA THR A 31 -18.56 3.11 0.83
C THR A 31 -17.12 3.54 0.66
N ILE A 32 -16.37 2.85 -0.22
CA ILE A 32 -14.97 3.20 -0.54
C ILE A 32 -14.89 4.67 -0.99
N VAL A 33 -15.79 5.10 -1.89
CA VAL A 33 -15.78 6.49 -2.37
C VAL A 33 -16.03 7.50 -1.25
N ASN A 34 -16.91 7.21 -0.29
CA ASN A 34 -17.18 8.11 0.82
C ASN A 34 -16.01 8.18 1.81
N MET A 35 -15.35 7.05 2.08
CA MET A 35 -14.13 7.01 2.88
C MET A 35 -13.02 7.85 2.22
N LEU A 36 -12.76 7.64 0.92
CA LEU A 36 -11.76 8.39 0.18
C LEU A 36 -12.06 9.89 0.14
N LYS A 37 -13.35 10.27 -0.01
CA LYS A 37 -13.76 11.66 0.07
C LYS A 37 -13.38 12.29 1.40
N THR A 38 -13.76 11.64 2.49
CA THR A 38 -13.46 12.13 3.83
C THR A 38 -11.96 12.23 4.08
N ALA A 39 -11.19 11.22 3.66
CA ALA A 39 -9.74 11.21 3.82
C ALA A 39 -9.09 12.36 3.02
N LEU A 40 -9.38 12.48 1.73
CA LEU A 40 -8.81 13.55 0.87
C LEU A 40 -9.15 14.95 1.37
N THR A 41 -10.43 15.20 1.72
CA THR A 41 -10.85 16.49 2.24
C THR A 41 -10.06 16.89 3.49
N ASN A 42 -9.77 15.92 4.38
CA ASN A 42 -8.99 16.21 5.59
C ASN A 42 -7.48 16.31 5.36
N ILE A 43 -6.93 15.54 4.40
CA ILE A 43 -5.49 15.55 4.09
C ILE A 43 -5.12 16.82 3.30
N GLU A 44 -5.89 17.14 2.27
CA GLU A 44 -5.59 18.26 1.36
C GLU A 44 -6.26 19.56 1.78
N GLU A 45 -7.08 19.55 2.84
CA GLU A 45 -7.87 20.70 3.32
C GLU A 45 -8.71 21.36 2.21
N THR A 46 -9.16 20.52 1.25
CA THR A 46 -9.87 20.95 0.04
C THR A 46 -11.20 20.19 -0.06
N GLU A 47 -12.29 20.93 -0.30
CA GLU A 47 -13.59 20.31 -0.53
C GLU A 47 -13.67 19.78 -1.97
N TYR A 48 -13.86 18.46 -2.10
CA TYR A 48 -14.14 17.81 -3.37
C TYR A 48 -15.62 17.71 -3.64
N THR A 49 -16.06 18.13 -4.81
CA THR A 49 -17.39 17.76 -5.30
C THR A 49 -17.46 16.26 -5.52
N THR A 50 -18.66 15.69 -5.46
CA THR A 50 -18.86 14.26 -5.71
C THR A 50 -18.37 13.84 -7.10
N LEU A 51 -18.50 14.73 -8.11
CA LEU A 51 -18.07 14.44 -9.47
C LEU A 51 -16.54 14.40 -9.59
N GLU A 52 -15.84 15.40 -9.06
CA GLU A 52 -14.36 15.46 -9.07
C GLU A 52 -13.76 14.23 -8.41
N LEU A 53 -14.28 13.87 -7.23
CA LEU A 53 -13.81 12.68 -6.53
C LEU A 53 -14.07 11.40 -7.34
N ARG A 54 -15.28 11.24 -7.89
CA ARG A 54 -15.60 10.05 -8.70
C ARG A 54 -14.71 9.94 -9.95
N LEU A 55 -14.36 11.04 -10.58
CA LEU A 55 -13.41 11.04 -11.69
C LEU A 55 -12.01 10.61 -11.25
N LYS A 56 -11.49 11.15 -10.13
CA LYS A 56 -10.18 10.76 -9.56
C LYS A 56 -10.14 9.28 -9.18
N VAL A 57 -11.20 8.78 -8.56
CA VAL A 57 -11.30 7.36 -8.18
C VAL A 57 -11.42 6.46 -9.42
N ALA A 58 -12.23 6.85 -10.42
CA ALA A 58 -12.40 6.09 -11.66
C ALA A 58 -11.09 5.96 -12.44
N GLU A 59 -10.30 7.04 -12.52
CA GLU A 59 -8.98 7.03 -13.16
C GLU A 59 -8.02 6.06 -12.44
N ALA A 60 -7.97 6.09 -11.11
CA ALA A 60 -7.15 5.17 -10.33
C ALA A 60 -7.63 3.70 -10.50
N MET A 61 -8.94 3.48 -10.54
CA MET A 61 -9.52 2.14 -10.77
C MET A 61 -9.17 1.59 -12.16
N GLU A 62 -9.22 2.42 -13.20
CA GLU A 62 -8.83 2.04 -14.55
C GLU A 62 -7.35 1.63 -14.61
N GLN A 63 -6.46 2.41 -13.99
CA GLN A 63 -5.04 2.10 -13.92
C GLN A 63 -4.75 0.77 -13.20
N LEU A 64 -5.58 0.41 -12.22
CA LEU A 64 -5.46 -0.82 -11.43
C LEU A 64 -6.29 -2.00 -11.99
N GLY A 65 -7.03 -1.79 -13.07
CA GLY A 65 -7.90 -2.81 -13.68
C GLY A 65 -9.06 -3.23 -12.77
N LEU A 66 -9.59 -2.29 -11.94
CA LEU A 66 -10.74 -2.52 -11.07
C LEU A 66 -12.05 -2.19 -11.80
N SER A 67 -13.11 -2.94 -11.47
CA SER A 67 -14.45 -2.70 -12.03
C SER A 67 -15.08 -1.41 -11.48
N ALA A 68 -15.87 -0.72 -12.29
CA ALA A 68 -16.44 0.59 -11.94
C ALA A 68 -17.35 0.58 -10.70
N ASP A 69 -18.00 -0.54 -10.41
CA ASP A 69 -18.86 -0.73 -9.25
C ASP A 69 -18.12 -0.93 -7.94
N PHE A 70 -16.79 -1.18 -8.01
CA PHE A 70 -15.97 -1.45 -6.82
C PHE A 70 -16.00 -0.30 -5.80
N ALA A 71 -15.96 0.95 -6.25
CA ALA A 71 -15.95 2.14 -5.41
C ALA A 71 -17.25 2.36 -4.61
N ASP A 72 -18.37 1.82 -5.07
CA ASP A 72 -19.68 1.96 -4.42
C ASP A 72 -19.94 0.85 -3.37
N ARG A 73 -19.05 -0.14 -3.28
CA ARG A 73 -19.12 -1.19 -2.24
C ARG A 73 -18.70 -0.63 -0.88
N TYR A 74 -19.21 -1.24 0.18
CA TYR A 74 -18.78 -0.90 1.53
C TYR A 74 -17.34 -1.34 1.80
N LEU A 75 -16.60 -0.49 2.51
CA LEU A 75 -15.17 -0.66 2.77
C LEU A 75 -14.88 -2.04 3.39
N ASN A 76 -14.23 -2.90 2.62
CA ASN A 76 -13.80 -4.24 2.99
C ASN A 76 -14.91 -5.21 3.44
N GLU A 77 -16.20 -4.81 3.40
CA GLU A 77 -17.32 -5.67 3.80
C GLU A 77 -17.57 -6.74 2.73
N GLY A 78 -17.47 -8.01 3.14
CA GLY A 78 -17.65 -9.16 2.25
C GLY A 78 -16.55 -9.31 1.19
N PHE A 79 -15.41 -8.60 1.31
CA PHE A 79 -14.30 -8.70 0.38
C PHE A 79 -13.49 -9.97 0.64
N SER A 80 -13.08 -10.62 -0.45
CA SER A 80 -12.01 -11.60 -0.41
C SER A 80 -10.68 -10.95 0.00
N GLY A 81 -9.69 -11.76 0.40
CA GLY A 81 -8.34 -11.26 0.72
C GLY A 81 -7.76 -10.41 -0.41
N GLY A 82 -7.85 -10.91 -1.65
CA GLY A 82 -7.37 -10.19 -2.83
C GLY A 82 -8.11 -8.87 -3.10
N GLU A 83 -9.42 -8.81 -2.89
CA GLU A 83 -10.18 -7.56 -3.03
C GLU A 83 -9.78 -6.53 -1.97
N ARG A 84 -9.53 -6.95 -0.73
CA ARG A 84 -9.05 -6.05 0.34
C ARG A 84 -7.70 -5.43 -0.02
N LYS A 85 -6.76 -6.23 -0.52
CA LYS A 85 -5.44 -5.73 -0.91
C LYS A 85 -5.52 -4.81 -2.13
N ARG A 86 -6.35 -5.12 -3.12
CA ARG A 86 -6.61 -4.21 -4.25
C ARG A 86 -7.24 -2.88 -3.78
N ASN A 87 -8.11 -2.93 -2.77
CA ASN A 87 -8.69 -1.73 -2.18
C ASN A 87 -7.63 -0.87 -1.48
N GLU A 88 -6.64 -1.47 -0.81
CA GLU A 88 -5.51 -0.73 -0.22
C GLU A 88 -4.66 -0.05 -1.29
N ILE A 89 -4.40 -0.74 -2.41
CA ILE A 89 -3.68 -0.12 -3.54
C ILE A 89 -4.50 1.00 -4.20
N LEU A 90 -5.83 0.86 -4.28
CA LEU A 90 -6.70 1.95 -4.73
C LEU A 90 -6.62 3.16 -3.80
N GLN A 91 -6.65 2.94 -2.48
CA GLN A 91 -6.46 4.01 -1.50
C GLN A 91 -5.09 4.68 -1.66
N LEU A 92 -4.03 3.90 -1.81
CA LEU A 92 -2.67 4.39 -2.07
C LEU A 92 -2.62 5.28 -3.33
N ALA A 93 -3.25 4.84 -4.43
CA ALA A 93 -3.28 5.57 -5.69
C ALA A 93 -4.05 6.90 -5.57
N VAL A 94 -5.21 6.89 -4.90
CA VAL A 94 -6.08 8.07 -4.78
C VAL A 94 -5.53 9.08 -3.78
N LEU A 95 -5.03 8.61 -2.62
CA LEU A 95 -4.48 9.47 -1.55
C LEU A 95 -3.07 9.99 -1.88
N ASN A 96 -2.34 9.31 -2.75
CA ASN A 96 -1.07 9.74 -3.30
C ASN A 96 -0.04 10.21 -2.24
N PRO A 97 0.29 9.41 -1.22
CA PRO A 97 1.14 9.82 -0.10
C PRO A 97 2.60 10.03 -0.50
N LYS A 98 3.36 10.74 0.34
CA LYS A 98 4.82 10.91 0.20
C LYS A 98 5.59 9.69 0.69
N LEU A 99 5.07 9.01 1.72
CA LEU A 99 5.63 7.78 2.29
C LEU A 99 4.51 6.75 2.44
N ALA A 100 4.68 5.61 1.81
CA ALA A 100 3.80 4.46 1.98
C ALA A 100 4.53 3.34 2.74
N VAL A 101 3.93 2.86 3.81
CA VAL A 101 4.33 1.64 4.52
C VAL A 101 3.36 0.54 4.12
N LEU A 102 3.87 -0.52 3.50
CA LEU A 102 3.11 -1.65 3.00
C LEU A 102 3.45 -2.88 3.85
N ASP A 103 2.55 -3.20 4.79
CA ASP A 103 2.77 -4.27 5.76
C ASP A 103 2.12 -5.57 5.26
N GLU A 104 2.94 -6.51 4.79
CA GLU A 104 2.53 -7.80 4.23
C GLU A 104 1.32 -7.70 3.28
N THR A 105 1.36 -6.74 2.36
CA THR A 105 0.27 -6.51 1.39
C THR A 105 0.11 -7.64 0.39
N ASP A 106 1.02 -8.58 0.38
CA ASP A 106 1.06 -9.81 -0.42
C ASP A 106 0.49 -11.04 0.30
N SER A 107 0.24 -10.95 1.59
CA SER A 107 -0.26 -12.08 2.39
C SER A 107 -1.62 -12.56 1.91
N GLY A 108 -1.75 -13.89 1.66
CA GLY A 108 -2.99 -14.53 1.23
C GLY A 108 -3.40 -14.25 -0.21
N LEU A 109 -2.51 -13.70 -1.03
CA LEU A 109 -2.73 -13.50 -2.46
C LEU A 109 -2.31 -14.73 -3.27
N ASP A 110 -3.06 -15.00 -4.33
CA ASP A 110 -2.61 -15.86 -5.43
C ASP A 110 -1.61 -15.12 -6.34
N VAL A 111 -1.07 -15.82 -7.33
CA VAL A 111 -0.05 -15.26 -8.24
C VAL A 111 -0.57 -14.03 -9.00
N ASP A 112 -1.84 -14.06 -9.41
CA ASP A 112 -2.44 -12.94 -10.17
C ASP A 112 -2.70 -11.74 -9.24
N GLY A 113 -3.16 -11.98 -8.03
CA GLY A 113 -3.33 -10.93 -7.00
C GLY A 113 -2.00 -10.25 -6.64
N LEU A 114 -0.94 -11.05 -6.46
CA LEU A 114 0.40 -10.57 -6.19
C LEU A 114 0.92 -9.66 -7.32
N LYS A 115 0.71 -10.08 -8.56
CA LYS A 115 1.07 -9.29 -9.74
C LYS A 115 0.33 -7.95 -9.77
N VAL A 116 -0.99 -7.96 -9.56
CA VAL A 116 -1.80 -6.72 -9.55
C VAL A 116 -1.32 -5.75 -8.47
N VAL A 117 -1.05 -6.22 -7.25
CA VAL A 117 -0.53 -5.41 -6.16
C VAL A 117 0.86 -4.87 -6.49
N GLY A 118 1.79 -5.72 -6.90
CA GLY A 118 3.16 -5.32 -7.20
C GLY A 118 3.26 -4.34 -8.37
N GLU A 119 2.55 -4.60 -9.47
CA GLU A 119 2.48 -3.68 -10.61
C GLU A 119 1.77 -2.36 -10.25
N GLY A 120 0.73 -2.43 -9.40
CA GLY A 120 0.03 -1.26 -8.90
C GLY A 120 0.97 -0.34 -8.13
N VAL A 121 1.72 -0.87 -7.16
CA VAL A 121 2.74 -0.12 -6.41
C VAL A 121 3.81 0.42 -7.35
N SER A 122 4.32 -0.41 -8.27
CA SER A 122 5.36 0.00 -9.22
C SER A 122 4.95 1.18 -10.11
N LYS A 123 3.70 1.22 -10.57
CA LYS A 123 3.14 2.34 -11.35
C LYS A 123 3.05 3.64 -10.56
N LEU A 124 2.92 3.56 -9.24
CA LEU A 124 2.79 4.71 -8.35
C LEU A 124 4.16 5.24 -7.85
N LYS A 125 5.24 4.49 -8.07
CA LYS A 125 6.61 4.92 -7.72
C LYS A 125 7.00 6.15 -8.54
N THR A 126 7.50 7.17 -7.82
CA THR A 126 8.12 8.36 -8.38
C THR A 126 9.33 8.74 -7.51
N ASP A 127 10.26 9.53 -8.03
CA ASP A 127 11.52 9.85 -7.34
C ASP A 127 11.32 10.67 -6.04
N ASP A 128 10.15 11.28 -5.88
CA ASP A 128 9.79 12.10 -4.72
C ASP A 128 9.02 11.34 -3.63
N LYS A 129 8.80 10.01 -3.81
CA LYS A 129 8.07 9.17 -2.87
C LYS A 129 8.91 8.05 -2.27
N GLY A 130 8.67 7.77 -0.98
CA GLY A 130 9.25 6.64 -0.27
C GLY A 130 8.26 5.48 -0.15
N TYR A 131 8.77 4.26 -0.31
CA TYR A 131 8.01 3.03 -0.07
C TYR A 131 8.79 2.13 0.87
N LEU A 132 8.23 1.83 2.03
CA LEU A 132 8.73 0.81 2.95
C LEU A 132 7.84 -0.42 2.80
N VAL A 133 8.39 -1.51 2.27
CA VAL A 133 7.65 -2.75 2.04
C VAL A 133 8.14 -3.82 3.00
N VAL A 134 7.25 -4.31 3.85
CA VAL A 134 7.49 -5.49 4.69
C VAL A 134 6.88 -6.69 3.97
N THR A 135 7.69 -7.66 3.64
CA THR A 135 7.25 -8.87 2.94
C THR A 135 8.16 -10.05 3.25
N HIS A 136 7.61 -11.24 3.21
CA HIS A 136 8.36 -12.50 3.19
C HIS A 136 8.23 -13.21 1.82
N TYR A 137 7.56 -12.59 0.85
CA TYR A 137 7.40 -13.10 -0.51
C TYR A 137 8.30 -12.36 -1.49
N GLN A 138 9.34 -13.04 -1.92
CA GLN A 138 10.32 -12.47 -2.83
C GLN A 138 9.75 -12.11 -4.20
N ARG A 139 8.74 -12.87 -4.68
CA ARG A 139 8.05 -12.56 -5.94
C ARG A 139 7.46 -11.15 -6.01
N LEU A 140 7.06 -10.57 -4.86
CA LEU A 140 6.61 -9.19 -4.81
C LEU A 140 7.73 -8.22 -5.23
N LEU A 141 8.97 -8.50 -4.81
CA LEU A 141 10.13 -7.66 -5.10
C LEU A 141 10.49 -7.65 -6.59
N GLU A 142 10.16 -8.71 -7.34
CA GLU A 142 10.35 -8.75 -8.80
C GLU A 142 9.49 -7.68 -9.51
N TYR A 143 8.30 -7.38 -8.99
CA TYR A 143 7.41 -6.35 -9.52
C TYR A 143 7.78 -4.96 -9.01
N ILE A 144 8.05 -4.80 -7.70
CA ILE A 144 8.30 -3.49 -7.07
C ILE A 144 9.70 -2.98 -7.36
N LYS A 145 10.69 -3.88 -7.53
CA LYS A 145 12.12 -3.57 -7.75
C LYS A 145 12.65 -2.57 -6.72
N PRO A 146 12.92 -3.02 -5.49
CA PRO A 146 13.38 -2.15 -4.42
C PRO A 146 14.78 -1.60 -4.71
N ASP A 147 15.07 -0.40 -4.24
CA ASP A 147 16.40 0.20 -4.31
C ASP A 147 17.31 -0.37 -3.22
N PHE A 148 16.73 -0.74 -2.06
CA PHE A 148 17.42 -1.34 -0.92
C PHE A 148 16.63 -2.50 -0.36
N VAL A 149 17.33 -3.51 0.12
CA VAL A 149 16.79 -4.67 0.84
C VAL A 149 17.48 -4.75 2.20
N HIS A 150 16.69 -4.93 3.26
CA HIS A 150 17.16 -5.08 4.63
C HIS A 150 16.65 -6.39 5.21
N VAL A 151 17.55 -7.16 5.83
CA VAL A 151 17.18 -8.35 6.60
C VAL A 151 16.92 -7.92 8.03
N PHE A 152 15.72 -8.19 8.52
CA PHE A 152 15.26 -7.78 9.84
C PHE A 152 15.03 -9.02 10.71
N VAL A 153 15.78 -9.15 11.80
CA VAL A 153 15.72 -10.29 12.72
C VAL A 153 15.75 -9.77 14.16
N ASP A 154 14.89 -10.31 15.00
CA ASP A 154 14.81 -9.97 16.44
C ASP A 154 14.79 -8.46 16.74
N GLY A 155 14.08 -7.68 15.92
CA GLY A 155 13.94 -6.24 16.12
C GLY A 155 15.12 -5.40 15.60
N ALA A 156 16.07 -6.00 14.86
CA ALA A 156 17.23 -5.31 14.33
C ALA A 156 17.46 -5.59 12.84
N ILE A 157 18.03 -4.62 12.12
CA ILE A 157 18.52 -4.83 10.75
C ILE A 157 19.92 -5.49 10.88
N VAL A 158 20.03 -6.74 10.40
CA VAL A 158 21.27 -7.53 10.50
C VAL A 158 22.11 -7.51 9.23
N GLU A 159 21.50 -7.30 8.07
CA GLU A 159 22.19 -7.12 6.78
C GLU A 159 21.42 -6.13 5.92
N SER A 160 22.13 -5.39 5.06
CA SER A 160 21.55 -4.45 4.10
C SER A 160 22.26 -4.59 2.76
N GLY A 161 21.51 -4.57 1.67
CA GLY A 161 22.06 -4.70 0.31
C GLY A 161 21.06 -4.22 -0.75
N GLY A 162 21.32 -4.55 -1.99
CA GLY A 162 20.45 -4.36 -3.12
C GLY A 162 19.55 -5.58 -3.36
N VAL A 163 19.01 -5.70 -4.57
CA VAL A 163 18.11 -6.80 -4.96
C VAL A 163 18.81 -8.17 -4.87
N GLU A 164 20.12 -8.22 -5.02
CA GLU A 164 20.94 -9.44 -4.88
C GLU A 164 20.82 -10.09 -3.50
N LEU A 165 20.57 -9.29 -2.46
CA LEU A 165 20.35 -9.81 -1.12
C LEU A 165 19.05 -10.62 -1.05
N SER A 166 18.00 -10.19 -1.73
CA SER A 166 16.76 -10.96 -1.80
C SER A 166 16.92 -12.30 -2.51
N GLU A 167 17.70 -12.32 -3.60
CA GLU A 167 18.02 -13.57 -4.32
C GLU A 167 18.86 -14.53 -3.47
N LYS A 168 19.78 -13.99 -2.66
CA LYS A 168 20.57 -14.78 -1.70
C LYS A 168 19.65 -15.43 -0.66
N LEU A 169 18.74 -14.67 -0.09
CA LEU A 169 17.78 -15.17 0.91
C LEU A 169 16.86 -16.27 0.36
N GLU A 170 16.46 -16.18 -0.92
CA GLU A 170 15.66 -17.24 -1.55
C GLU A 170 16.43 -18.56 -1.67
N LYS A 171 17.71 -18.49 -1.98
CA LYS A 171 18.55 -19.67 -2.20
C LYS A 171 19.02 -20.29 -0.89
N GLU A 172 19.39 -19.46 0.08
CA GLU A 172 20.11 -19.89 1.29
C GLU A 172 19.19 -19.93 2.53
N GLY A 173 18.00 -19.30 2.46
CA GLY A 173 17.10 -19.15 3.60
C GLY A 173 17.62 -18.18 4.64
N TYR A 174 16.96 -18.19 5.81
CA TYR A 174 17.27 -17.27 6.92
C TYR A 174 18.15 -17.94 8.02
N GLU A 175 18.53 -19.22 7.87
CA GLU A 175 19.25 -19.96 8.91
C GLU A 175 20.58 -19.33 9.33
N SER A 176 21.26 -18.63 8.39
CA SER A 176 22.51 -17.95 8.68
C SER A 176 22.37 -16.68 9.53
N TYR A 177 21.15 -16.21 9.77
CA TYR A 177 20.83 -15.00 10.53
C TYR A 177 20.17 -15.30 11.89
N LEU A 178 19.77 -16.56 12.13
CA LEU A 178 19.15 -17.04 13.36
C LEU A 178 20.19 -17.66 14.30
#